data_e051e085bdf149395a85210f056fb34d
#
_entry.id   e051e085bdf149395a85210f056fb34d
#
_cell.length_a   1.000
_cell.length_b   1.000
_cell.length_c   1.000
_cell.angle_alpha   90.00
_cell.angle_beta   90.00
_cell.angle_gamma   90.00
#
_symmetry.space_group_name_H-M   'P 1'
#
loop_
_entity.id
_entity.type
_entity.pdbx_description
1 polymer ?
#
loop_
_entity_poly.entity_id
_entity_poly.type
_entity_poly.pdbx_seq_one_letter_code
_entity_poly.pdbx_strand_id
1 'polypeptide(L)'
;GGNNASIIFSKEAGNVTVKEEKKPLVITGIGVVTPSGNGVDTYVANAVKNEALTEANLRSSVGKEDYDALGLKMSFYRKLDNFSQLQAVSGMEALKDADYAVTDDNATDIGIIVGTSEGALGTCCDFQSMITEKGNASGSAFKFPNTVYNAAGGYLSICSGIKGYNVTVTNGAQSGLASMAYAMSVLRSGQENAMLATGSDENSDIMTELFGKLGVTSESVVTPFAGNDGFVLSDGSASVLIEDEK
;
A
#
# COMPACT_ATOMS: atom_id res chain seq x y z
N GLY A 1 15.95 -5.21 -10.67
CA GLY A 1 16.29 -3.97 -11.30
C GLY A 1 16.81 -2.98 -10.29
N GLY A 2 17.93 -2.29 -10.62
CA GLY A 2 18.49 -1.24 -9.77
C GLY A 2 17.95 0.12 -10.20
N ASN A 3 17.98 1.09 -9.29
CA ASN A 3 17.71 2.46 -9.63
C ASN A 3 18.89 3.02 -10.44
N ASN A 4 18.62 3.52 -11.63
CA ASN A 4 19.61 4.18 -12.47
C ASN A 4 19.30 5.67 -12.49
N ALA A 5 20.28 6.50 -12.14
CA ALA A 5 20.19 7.95 -12.21
C ALA A 5 21.34 8.50 -13.02
N SER A 6 21.07 9.48 -13.88
CA SER A 6 22.07 10.21 -14.65
C SER A 6 21.87 11.70 -14.45
N ILE A 7 22.95 12.41 -14.16
CA ILE A 7 22.94 13.87 -13.97
C ILE A 7 23.90 14.48 -15.00
N ILE A 8 23.44 15.49 -15.72
CA ILE A 8 24.27 16.25 -16.66
C ILE A 8 24.52 17.65 -16.06
N PHE A 9 25.78 18.01 -15.95
CA PHE A 9 26.18 19.35 -15.53
C PHE A 9 26.72 20.13 -16.74
N SER A 10 26.31 21.39 -16.88
CA SER A 10 26.80 22.31 -17.89
C SER A 10 27.28 23.61 -17.27
N LYS A 11 28.31 24.22 -17.85
CA LYS A 11 28.76 25.57 -17.47
C LYS A 11 27.85 26.67 -18.02
N GLU A 12 27.09 26.35 -19.05
CA GLU A 12 26.13 27.27 -19.67
C GLU A 12 24.75 26.98 -19.13
N ALA A 13 24.01 28.02 -18.73
CA ALA A 13 22.62 27.87 -18.36
C ALA A 13 21.85 27.39 -19.61
N GLY A 14 21.30 26.19 -19.56
CA GLY A 14 20.33 25.73 -20.55
C GLY A 14 19.08 26.62 -20.51
N ASN A 15 18.29 26.60 -21.57
CA ASN A 15 16.98 27.22 -21.57
C ASN A 15 16.11 26.56 -20.51
N VAL A 16 16.07 27.17 -19.32
CA VAL A 16 15.14 26.75 -18.27
C VAL A 16 13.77 27.26 -18.71
N THR A 17 12.95 26.37 -19.24
CA THR A 17 11.53 26.67 -19.41
C THR A 17 10.98 26.78 -17.98
N VAL A 18 10.63 27.99 -17.55
CA VAL A 18 9.86 28.18 -16.32
C VAL A 18 8.54 27.48 -16.56
N LYS A 19 8.33 26.35 -15.84
CA LYS A 19 7.06 25.65 -15.93
C LYS A 19 5.96 26.60 -15.45
N GLU A 20 4.84 26.61 -16.18
CA GLU A 20 3.61 27.27 -15.76
C GLU A 20 3.29 26.98 -14.28
N GLU A 21 2.65 27.93 -13.62
CA GLU A 21 2.20 27.77 -12.23
C GLU A 21 1.34 26.50 -12.15
N LYS A 22 1.85 25.51 -11.41
CA LYS A 22 1.21 24.20 -11.38
C LYS A 22 -0.06 24.30 -10.52
N LYS A 23 -1.15 23.73 -11.02
CA LYS A 23 -2.40 23.58 -10.27
C LYS A 23 -2.16 22.92 -8.91
N PRO A 24 -2.95 23.20 -7.88
CA PRO A 24 -2.94 22.45 -6.64
C PRO A 24 -3.14 20.96 -6.90
N LEU A 25 -2.48 20.12 -6.10
CA LEU A 25 -2.76 18.69 -6.07
C LEU A 25 -3.85 18.42 -5.04
N VAL A 26 -4.82 17.62 -5.40
CA VAL A 26 -5.95 17.26 -4.55
C VAL A 26 -6.07 15.74 -4.40
N ILE A 27 -6.59 15.30 -3.26
CA ILE A 27 -6.99 13.91 -3.06
C ILE A 27 -8.44 13.81 -3.53
N THR A 28 -8.67 12.98 -4.53
CA THR A 28 -9.99 12.77 -5.16
C THR A 28 -10.67 11.49 -4.71
N GLY A 29 -9.93 10.52 -4.18
CA GLY A 29 -10.49 9.28 -3.65
C GLY A 29 -9.65 8.69 -2.54
N ILE A 30 -10.30 7.98 -1.63
CA ILE A 30 -9.71 7.35 -0.45
C ILE A 30 -10.22 5.92 -0.34
N GLY A 31 -9.33 4.98 -0.04
CA GLY A 31 -9.68 3.60 0.29
C GLY A 31 -8.97 3.16 1.57
N VAL A 32 -9.67 2.42 2.41
CA VAL A 32 -9.17 2.03 3.75
C VAL A 32 -9.55 0.59 4.06
N VAL A 33 -8.55 -0.19 4.50
CA VAL A 33 -8.74 -1.54 5.03
C VAL A 33 -8.05 -1.62 6.39
N THR A 34 -8.81 -1.86 7.45
CA THR A 34 -8.29 -1.92 8.82
C THR A 34 -9.03 -2.97 9.64
N PRO A 35 -8.50 -3.36 10.82
CA PRO A 35 -9.24 -4.20 11.75
C PRO A 35 -10.58 -3.60 12.23
N SER A 36 -10.73 -2.28 12.13
CA SER A 36 -11.98 -1.58 12.48
C SER A 36 -13.01 -1.58 11.35
N GLY A 37 -12.65 -2.13 10.19
CA GLY A 37 -13.54 -2.28 9.03
C GLY A 37 -12.93 -1.76 7.73
N ASN A 38 -13.55 -2.14 6.63
CA ASN A 38 -13.16 -1.79 5.27
C ASN A 38 -14.04 -0.64 4.75
N GLY A 39 -13.43 0.27 4.00
CA GLY A 39 -14.06 1.48 3.50
C GLY A 39 -14.06 2.63 4.51
N VAL A 40 -13.98 3.86 3.97
CA VAL A 40 -13.85 5.10 4.75
C VAL A 40 -15.01 5.29 5.72
N ASP A 41 -16.25 5.11 5.25
CA ASP A 41 -17.44 5.32 6.07
C ASP A 41 -17.48 4.37 7.27
N THR A 42 -17.17 3.09 7.05
CA THR A 42 -17.10 2.08 8.12
C THR A 42 -16.01 2.40 9.12
N TYR A 43 -14.83 2.74 8.63
CA TYR A 43 -13.70 3.13 9.47
C TYR A 43 -14.03 4.34 10.34
N VAL A 44 -14.57 5.40 9.76
CA VAL A 44 -14.94 6.63 10.48
C VAL A 44 -16.04 6.35 11.51
N ALA A 45 -17.08 5.61 11.12
CA ALA A 45 -18.16 5.26 12.04
C ALA A 45 -17.66 4.47 13.26
N ASN A 46 -16.72 3.56 13.08
CA ASN A 46 -16.15 2.76 14.17
C ASN A 46 -15.13 3.57 15.00
N ALA A 47 -14.33 4.41 14.37
CA ALA A 47 -13.40 5.32 15.06
C ALA A 47 -14.15 6.30 15.99
N VAL A 48 -15.30 6.81 15.56
CA VAL A 48 -16.13 7.72 16.37
C VAL A 48 -16.72 7.00 17.59
N LYS A 49 -17.06 5.71 17.48
CA LYS A 49 -17.54 4.92 18.64
C LYS A 49 -16.48 4.69 19.70
N ASN A 50 -15.22 4.91 19.35
CA ASN A 50 -14.07 4.69 20.24
C ASN A 50 -14.06 3.27 20.87
N GLU A 51 -14.45 2.27 20.06
CA GLU A 51 -14.40 0.87 20.50
C GLU A 51 -12.94 0.42 20.54
N ALA A 52 -12.52 -0.10 21.68
CA ALA A 52 -11.18 -0.62 21.85
C ALA A 52 -10.96 -1.82 20.92
N LEU A 53 -9.86 -1.79 20.15
CA LEU A 53 -9.42 -2.95 19.38
C LEU A 53 -9.01 -4.05 20.37
N THR A 54 -9.56 -5.25 20.19
CA THR A 54 -9.14 -6.45 20.93
C THR A 54 -8.08 -7.19 20.11
N GLU A 55 -7.37 -8.11 20.72
CA GLU A 55 -6.37 -8.94 20.03
C GLU A 55 -6.96 -9.64 18.79
N ALA A 56 -8.22 -10.06 18.83
CA ALA A 56 -8.95 -10.62 17.70
C ALA A 56 -9.16 -9.63 16.54
N ASN A 57 -9.10 -8.33 16.82
CA ASN A 57 -9.34 -7.26 15.86
C ASN A 57 -8.05 -6.63 15.31
N LEU A 58 -6.88 -7.16 15.64
CA LEU A 58 -5.60 -6.64 15.15
C LEU A 58 -5.28 -7.07 13.71
N ARG A 59 -6.04 -8.03 13.18
CA ARG A 59 -5.95 -8.47 11.80
C ARG A 59 -7.18 -8.04 11.02
N SER A 60 -6.95 -7.50 9.83
CA SER A 60 -8.02 -7.10 8.93
C SER A 60 -8.62 -8.33 8.26
N SER A 61 -9.91 -8.27 8.01
CA SER A 61 -10.64 -9.28 7.25
C SER A 61 -11.01 -8.73 5.89
N VAL A 62 -10.40 -9.29 4.84
CA VAL A 62 -10.79 -9.02 3.46
C VAL A 62 -11.46 -10.28 2.92
N GLY A 63 -12.72 -10.16 2.54
CA GLY A 63 -13.57 -11.28 2.18
C GLY A 63 -14.15 -11.21 0.76
N LYS A 64 -14.98 -12.21 0.46
CA LYS A 64 -15.66 -12.27 -0.83
C LYS A 64 -16.54 -11.04 -1.10
N GLU A 65 -17.16 -10.49 -0.05
CA GLU A 65 -18.03 -9.32 -0.17
C GLU A 65 -17.27 -8.08 -0.64
N ASP A 66 -16.05 -7.87 -0.13
CA ASP A 66 -15.19 -6.76 -0.55
C ASP A 66 -14.81 -6.90 -2.03
N TYR A 67 -14.47 -8.12 -2.46
CA TYR A 67 -14.12 -8.38 -3.86
C TYR A 67 -15.28 -8.21 -4.82
N ASP A 68 -16.44 -8.75 -4.45
CA ASP A 68 -17.66 -8.62 -5.26
C ASP A 68 -18.07 -7.15 -5.39
N ALA A 69 -17.96 -6.37 -4.31
CA ALA A 69 -18.25 -4.93 -4.30
C ALA A 69 -17.32 -4.10 -5.20
N LEU A 70 -16.11 -4.60 -5.44
CA LEU A 70 -15.07 -3.96 -6.26
C LEU A 70 -14.93 -4.60 -7.65
N GLY A 71 -15.76 -5.58 -7.98
CA GLY A 71 -15.72 -6.30 -9.27
C GLY A 71 -14.46 -7.19 -9.43
N LEU A 72 -13.77 -7.52 -8.35
CA LEU A 72 -12.57 -8.33 -8.36
C LEU A 72 -12.90 -9.84 -8.44
N LYS A 73 -12.18 -10.57 -9.29
CA LYS A 73 -12.43 -11.99 -9.48
C LYS A 73 -11.79 -12.83 -8.39
N MET A 74 -12.56 -13.72 -7.75
CA MET A 74 -12.08 -14.67 -6.72
C MET A 74 -10.88 -15.52 -7.18
N SER A 75 -10.80 -15.87 -8.48
CA SER A 75 -9.68 -16.64 -9.04
C SER A 75 -8.36 -15.87 -9.02
N PHE A 76 -8.42 -14.55 -9.08
CA PHE A 76 -7.25 -13.67 -8.94
C PHE A 76 -6.87 -13.55 -7.47
N TYR A 77 -7.84 -13.26 -6.60
CA TYR A 77 -7.68 -13.10 -5.17
C TYR A 77 -6.94 -14.25 -4.48
N ARG A 78 -7.28 -15.49 -4.80
CA ARG A 78 -6.64 -16.69 -4.22
C ARG A 78 -5.14 -16.80 -4.46
N LYS A 79 -4.58 -15.99 -5.35
CA LYS A 79 -3.15 -15.93 -5.66
C LYS A 79 -2.40 -14.92 -4.80
N LEU A 80 -3.12 -14.02 -4.16
CA LEU A 80 -2.56 -12.95 -3.35
C LEU A 80 -2.28 -13.44 -1.93
N ASP A 81 -1.19 -12.99 -1.35
CA ASP A 81 -0.97 -13.06 0.09
C ASP A 81 -1.77 -11.97 0.82
N ASN A 82 -1.76 -12.00 2.16
CA ASN A 82 -2.54 -11.05 2.96
C ASN A 82 -2.16 -9.60 2.66
N PHE A 83 -0.86 -9.28 2.64
CA PHE A 83 -0.36 -7.95 2.30
C PHE A 83 -0.89 -7.45 0.96
N SER A 84 -0.80 -8.28 -0.09
CA SER A 84 -1.31 -7.94 -1.43
C SER A 84 -2.84 -7.81 -1.49
N GLN A 85 -3.56 -8.55 -0.64
CA GLN A 85 -5.02 -8.45 -0.54
C GLN A 85 -5.45 -7.11 0.06
N LEU A 86 -4.84 -6.70 1.18
CA LEU A 86 -5.07 -5.40 1.81
C LEU A 86 -4.85 -4.28 0.81
N GLN A 87 -3.72 -4.34 0.10
CA GLN A 87 -3.32 -3.37 -0.91
C GLN A 87 -4.28 -3.29 -2.10
N ALA A 88 -4.71 -4.46 -2.62
CA ALA A 88 -5.61 -4.51 -3.77
C ALA A 88 -6.98 -3.91 -3.42
N VAL A 89 -7.52 -4.22 -2.24
CA VAL A 89 -8.84 -3.71 -1.81
C VAL A 89 -8.78 -2.21 -1.56
N SER A 90 -7.85 -1.72 -0.76
CA SER A 90 -7.77 -0.28 -0.47
C SER A 90 -7.50 0.56 -1.73
N GLY A 91 -6.66 0.07 -2.65
CA GLY A 91 -6.39 0.74 -3.91
C GLY A 91 -7.60 0.81 -4.83
N MET A 92 -8.36 -0.28 -4.95
CA MET A 92 -9.58 -0.32 -5.75
C MET A 92 -10.72 0.50 -5.12
N GLU A 93 -10.80 0.56 -3.78
CA GLU A 93 -11.73 1.45 -3.08
C GLU A 93 -11.43 2.92 -3.37
N ALA A 94 -10.15 3.32 -3.35
CA ALA A 94 -9.77 4.70 -3.64
C ALA A 94 -10.15 5.11 -5.08
N LEU A 95 -9.98 4.22 -6.06
CA LEU A 95 -10.41 4.47 -7.43
C LEU A 95 -11.94 4.59 -7.53
N LYS A 96 -12.68 3.72 -6.80
CA LYS A 96 -14.13 3.74 -6.75
C LYS A 96 -14.66 5.00 -6.07
N ASP A 97 -14.07 5.42 -4.97
CA ASP A 97 -14.44 6.64 -4.23
C ASP A 97 -14.24 7.91 -5.08
N ALA A 98 -13.18 7.93 -5.88
CA ALA A 98 -12.91 9.00 -6.84
C ALA A 98 -13.83 8.99 -8.08
N ASP A 99 -14.67 7.97 -8.25
CA ASP A 99 -15.36 7.67 -9.53
C ASP A 99 -14.39 7.68 -10.73
N TYR A 100 -13.15 7.18 -10.50
CA TYR A 100 -12.09 7.19 -11.49
C TYR A 100 -12.07 5.86 -12.27
N ALA A 101 -12.54 5.92 -13.52
CA ALA A 101 -12.51 4.78 -14.42
C ALA A 101 -11.14 4.68 -15.13
N VAL A 102 -10.43 3.56 -14.90
CA VAL A 102 -9.22 3.23 -15.67
C VAL A 102 -9.66 2.59 -16.99
N THR A 103 -9.24 3.18 -18.11
CA THR A 103 -9.58 2.77 -19.47
C THR A 103 -8.29 2.56 -20.29
N ASP A 104 -8.40 1.98 -21.47
CA ASP A 104 -7.22 1.83 -22.33
C ASP A 104 -6.61 3.18 -22.76
N ASP A 105 -7.41 4.27 -22.78
CA ASP A 105 -6.95 5.60 -23.17
C ASP A 105 -6.15 6.32 -22.06
N ASN A 106 -6.41 6.01 -20.77
CA ASN A 106 -5.76 6.68 -19.64
C ASN A 106 -4.89 5.75 -18.77
N ALA A 107 -4.88 4.46 -19.04
CA ALA A 107 -4.18 3.47 -18.23
C ALA A 107 -2.67 3.73 -18.06
N THR A 108 -2.04 4.39 -19.05
CA THR A 108 -0.62 4.75 -19.03
C THR A 108 -0.34 6.10 -18.38
N ASP A 109 -1.37 6.87 -18.07
CA ASP A 109 -1.28 8.22 -17.52
C ASP A 109 -1.57 8.26 -16.02
N ILE A 110 -1.77 7.09 -15.43
CA ILE A 110 -1.96 6.90 -13.98
C ILE A 110 -0.93 5.91 -13.44
N GLY A 111 -0.29 6.27 -12.35
CA GLY A 111 0.72 5.45 -11.69
C GLY A 111 0.31 4.97 -10.30
N ILE A 112 1.09 4.03 -9.77
CA ILE A 112 0.95 3.44 -8.44
C ILE A 112 2.26 3.62 -7.67
N ILE A 113 2.18 4.07 -6.42
CA ILE A 113 3.30 3.99 -5.48
C ILE A 113 2.83 3.29 -4.22
N VAL A 114 3.47 2.17 -3.91
CA VAL A 114 3.23 1.41 -2.68
C VAL A 114 4.27 1.79 -1.64
N GLY A 115 3.82 2.24 -0.48
CA GLY A 115 4.63 2.43 0.71
C GLY A 115 4.42 1.28 1.69
N THR A 116 5.49 0.62 2.12
CA THR A 116 5.43 -0.44 3.12
C THR A 116 6.68 -0.44 3.98
N SER A 117 6.54 -0.79 5.25
CA SER A 117 7.67 -1.02 6.15
C SER A 117 8.21 -2.43 5.97
N GLU A 118 7.34 -3.40 6.04
CA GLU A 118 7.67 -4.82 6.18
C GLU A 118 7.34 -5.64 4.90
N GLY A 119 6.42 -5.15 4.07
CA GLY A 119 5.95 -5.86 2.89
C GLY A 119 5.29 -7.19 3.25
N ALA A 120 5.53 -8.21 2.45
CA ALA A 120 5.01 -9.57 2.63
C ALA A 120 5.93 -10.43 3.54
N LEU A 121 6.34 -9.91 4.70
CA LEU A 121 7.32 -10.57 5.56
C LEU A 121 6.82 -11.94 6.05
N GLY A 122 5.53 -12.07 6.40
CA GLY A 122 4.92 -13.34 6.78
C GLY A 122 5.08 -14.41 5.69
N THR A 123 4.75 -14.05 4.45
CA THR A 123 4.92 -14.94 3.29
C THR A 123 6.38 -15.29 3.02
N CYS A 124 7.31 -14.34 3.20
CA CYS A 124 8.75 -14.58 3.07
C CYS A 124 9.25 -15.59 4.09
N CYS A 125 8.86 -15.43 5.36
CA CYS A 125 9.24 -16.33 6.45
C CYS A 125 8.67 -17.76 6.22
N ASP A 126 7.41 -17.86 5.84
CA ASP A 126 6.77 -19.13 5.50
C ASP A 126 7.50 -19.86 4.35
N PHE A 127 7.83 -19.11 3.29
CA PHE A 127 8.54 -19.66 2.15
C PHE A 127 9.95 -20.15 2.53
N GLN A 128 10.68 -19.34 3.30
CA GLN A 128 12.01 -19.69 3.77
C GLN A 128 12.01 -20.90 4.71
N SER A 129 11.06 -20.97 5.65
CA SER A 129 10.90 -22.11 6.56
C SER A 129 10.63 -23.39 5.79
N MET A 130 9.77 -23.33 4.77
CA MET A 130 9.46 -24.47 3.93
C MET A 130 10.71 -25.03 3.23
N ILE A 131 11.59 -24.17 2.72
CA ILE A 131 12.84 -24.60 2.09
C ILE A 131 13.84 -25.15 3.13
N THR A 132 13.93 -24.50 4.29
CA THR A 132 14.88 -24.89 5.34
C THR A 132 14.51 -26.26 5.95
N GLU A 133 13.22 -26.51 6.19
CA GLU A 133 12.75 -27.75 6.82
C GLU A 133 12.66 -28.93 5.85
N LYS A 134 12.25 -28.68 4.61
CA LYS A 134 11.90 -29.74 3.63
C LYS A 134 12.83 -29.81 2.43
N GLY A 135 13.84 -28.93 2.37
CA GLY A 135 14.80 -28.84 1.28
C GLY A 135 14.32 -28.04 0.08
N ASN A 136 15.22 -27.70 -0.82
CA ASN A 136 14.97 -26.78 -1.96
C ASN A 136 13.83 -27.22 -2.90
N ALA A 137 13.58 -28.52 -3.00
CA ALA A 137 12.50 -29.05 -3.84
C ALA A 137 11.08 -28.73 -3.30
N SER A 138 10.97 -28.27 -2.06
CA SER A 138 9.69 -27.92 -1.44
C SER A 138 9.24 -26.49 -1.76
N GLY A 139 10.09 -25.69 -2.38
CA GLY A 139 9.78 -24.30 -2.74
C GLY A 139 8.50 -24.20 -3.59
N SER A 140 7.51 -23.46 -3.11
CA SER A 140 6.25 -23.28 -3.80
C SER A 140 6.36 -22.22 -4.89
N ALA A 141 6.24 -22.62 -6.15
CA ALA A 141 6.16 -21.69 -7.28
C ALA A 141 4.94 -20.74 -7.18
N PHE A 142 3.94 -21.11 -6.39
CA PHE A 142 2.75 -20.29 -6.14
C PHE A 142 2.99 -19.21 -5.08
N LYS A 143 3.78 -19.49 -4.04
CA LYS A 143 4.13 -18.54 -3.00
C LYS A 143 5.28 -17.60 -3.41
N PHE A 144 6.22 -18.10 -4.20
CA PHE A 144 7.43 -17.36 -4.58
C PHE A 144 7.18 -15.96 -5.15
N PRO A 145 6.20 -15.75 -6.07
CA PRO A 145 5.94 -14.40 -6.60
C PRO A 145 5.55 -13.36 -5.53
N ASN A 146 5.01 -13.81 -4.40
CA ASN A 146 4.57 -12.94 -3.30
C ASN A 146 5.69 -12.63 -2.30
N THR A 147 6.90 -13.14 -2.48
CA THR A 147 8.02 -12.91 -1.55
C THR A 147 8.80 -11.63 -1.83
N VAL A 148 8.37 -10.81 -2.79
CA VAL A 148 9.06 -9.57 -3.17
C VAL A 148 8.19 -8.36 -2.88
N TYR A 149 8.80 -7.27 -2.42
CA TYR A 149 8.10 -6.06 -1.99
C TYR A 149 7.18 -5.44 -3.06
N ASN A 150 7.54 -5.57 -4.33
CA ASN A 150 6.77 -4.98 -5.44
C ASN A 150 5.64 -5.87 -5.96
N ALA A 151 5.43 -7.05 -5.40
CA ALA A 151 4.35 -7.95 -5.83
C ALA A 151 2.97 -7.28 -5.66
N ALA A 152 2.71 -6.68 -4.52
CA ALA A 152 1.44 -6.02 -4.22
C ALA A 152 1.11 -4.89 -5.21
N GLY A 153 2.09 -4.04 -5.56
CA GLY A 153 1.94 -3.01 -6.60
C GLY A 153 1.66 -3.60 -7.98
N GLY A 154 2.32 -4.72 -8.31
CA GLY A 154 2.05 -5.47 -9.54
C GLY A 154 0.63 -6.05 -9.58
N TYR A 155 0.15 -6.61 -8.49
CA TYR A 155 -1.22 -7.14 -8.40
C TYR A 155 -2.27 -6.02 -8.46
N LEU A 156 -2.03 -4.90 -7.79
CA LEU A 156 -2.91 -3.73 -7.89
C LEU A 156 -2.96 -3.21 -9.32
N SER A 157 -1.84 -3.14 -10.03
CA SER A 157 -1.78 -2.80 -11.46
C SER A 157 -2.63 -3.75 -12.30
N ILE A 158 -2.55 -5.07 -12.06
CA ILE A 158 -3.32 -6.06 -12.81
C ILE A 158 -4.82 -5.92 -12.55
N CYS A 159 -5.26 -5.74 -11.31
CA CYS A 159 -6.69 -5.67 -11.00
C CYS A 159 -7.32 -4.32 -11.36
N SER A 160 -6.58 -3.23 -11.29
CA SER A 160 -7.06 -1.90 -11.66
C SER A 160 -6.95 -1.59 -13.15
N GLY A 161 -6.06 -2.27 -13.86
CA GLY A 161 -5.73 -1.97 -15.25
C GLY A 161 -4.72 -0.83 -15.43
N ILE A 162 -4.17 -0.28 -14.36
CA ILE A 162 -3.15 0.79 -14.38
C ILE A 162 -1.87 0.27 -15.01
N LYS A 163 -1.30 1.02 -15.95
CA LYS A 163 -0.11 0.65 -16.74
C LYS A 163 1.02 1.68 -16.68
N GLY A 164 0.83 2.80 -15.96
CA GLY A 164 1.83 3.85 -15.81
C GLY A 164 2.87 3.51 -14.74
N TYR A 165 3.38 4.52 -14.09
CA TYR A 165 4.45 4.42 -13.09
C TYR A 165 4.10 3.44 -11.97
N ASN A 166 5.00 2.50 -11.64
CA ASN A 166 4.75 1.52 -10.57
C ASN A 166 6.02 1.28 -9.76
N VAL A 167 6.02 1.75 -8.53
CA VAL A 167 7.18 1.68 -7.62
C VAL A 167 6.73 1.32 -6.20
N THR A 168 7.58 0.59 -5.50
CA THR A 168 7.44 0.35 -4.07
C THR A 168 8.55 1.07 -3.32
N VAL A 169 8.19 1.81 -2.27
CA VAL A 169 9.11 2.54 -1.40
C VAL A 169 9.03 1.99 0.02
N THR A 170 10.20 1.87 0.65
CA THR A 170 10.33 1.43 2.03
C THR A 170 11.07 2.50 2.83
N ASN A 171 10.44 3.04 3.86
CA ASN A 171 10.97 4.06 4.74
C ASN A 171 10.50 3.85 6.19
N GLY A 172 10.48 2.59 6.64
CA GLY A 172 9.96 2.20 7.95
C GLY A 172 8.54 2.69 8.17
N ALA A 173 8.19 3.08 9.38
CA ALA A 173 6.84 3.54 9.74
C ALA A 173 6.33 4.76 8.95
N GLN A 174 7.19 5.43 8.19
CA GLN A 174 6.82 6.60 7.35
C GLN A 174 6.57 6.23 5.89
N SER A 175 6.56 4.95 5.53
CA SER A 175 6.47 4.49 4.14
C SER A 175 5.21 4.99 3.42
N GLY A 176 4.06 5.01 4.09
CA GLY A 176 2.82 5.55 3.53
C GLY A 176 2.91 7.04 3.19
N LEU A 177 3.47 7.87 4.09
CA LEU A 177 3.71 9.29 3.81
C LEU A 177 4.77 9.49 2.73
N ALA A 178 5.81 8.64 2.69
CA ALA A 178 6.82 8.68 1.64
C ALA A 178 6.22 8.35 0.27
N SER A 179 5.28 7.40 0.18
CA SER A 179 4.58 7.09 -1.07
C SER A 179 3.79 8.30 -1.60
N MET A 180 3.08 9.01 -0.72
CA MET A 180 2.36 10.24 -1.09
C MET A 180 3.31 11.34 -1.57
N ALA A 181 4.40 11.61 -0.84
CA ALA A 181 5.39 12.61 -1.22
C ALA A 181 6.02 12.29 -2.58
N TYR A 182 6.28 11.02 -2.84
CA TYR A 182 6.83 10.56 -4.11
C TYR A 182 5.81 10.69 -5.25
N ALA A 183 4.55 10.32 -5.01
CA ALA A 183 3.44 10.50 -5.96
C ALA A 183 3.28 11.97 -6.36
N MET A 184 3.29 12.88 -5.38
CA MET A 184 3.25 14.32 -5.63
C MET A 184 4.44 14.78 -6.49
N SER A 185 5.64 14.22 -6.27
CA SER A 185 6.82 14.53 -7.08
C SER A 185 6.67 14.07 -8.53
N VAL A 186 6.13 12.87 -8.75
CA VAL A 186 5.86 12.32 -10.09
C VAL A 186 4.84 13.19 -10.83
N LEU A 187 3.72 13.55 -10.19
CA LEU A 187 2.73 14.48 -10.75
C LEU A 187 3.35 15.83 -11.08
N ARG A 188 4.15 16.40 -10.16
CA ARG A 188 4.84 17.68 -10.40
C ARG A 188 5.85 17.62 -11.53
N SER A 189 6.39 16.46 -11.86
CA SER A 189 7.26 16.28 -13.03
C SER A 189 6.49 16.21 -14.35
N GLY A 190 5.16 16.01 -14.30
CA GLY A 190 4.30 15.84 -15.46
C GLY A 190 4.47 14.50 -16.16
N GLN A 191 4.95 13.48 -15.44
CA GLN A 191 5.06 12.11 -15.97
C GLN A 191 3.71 11.39 -15.98
N GLU A 192 2.87 11.68 -14.99
CA GLU A 192 1.55 11.08 -14.83
C GLU A 192 0.50 12.18 -14.61
N ASN A 193 -0.76 11.90 -14.94
CA ASN A 193 -1.90 12.78 -14.70
C ASN A 193 -2.61 12.48 -13.39
N ALA A 194 -2.48 11.25 -12.90
CA ALA A 194 -3.00 10.82 -11.60
C ALA A 194 -2.03 9.83 -10.94
N MET A 195 -2.01 9.78 -9.63
CA MET A 195 -1.20 8.84 -8.84
C MET A 195 -1.99 8.21 -7.73
N LEU A 196 -2.01 6.89 -7.70
CA LEU A 196 -2.53 6.09 -6.59
C LEU A 196 -1.38 5.84 -5.60
N ALA A 197 -1.35 6.62 -4.51
CA ALA A 197 -0.39 6.47 -3.44
C ALA A 197 -0.99 5.62 -2.32
N THR A 198 -0.25 4.61 -1.87
CA THR A 198 -0.75 3.65 -0.88
C THR A 198 0.25 3.45 0.24
N GLY A 199 -0.27 3.14 1.43
CA GLY A 199 0.51 2.70 2.58
C GLY A 199 -0.12 1.44 3.15
N SER A 200 0.65 0.33 3.19
CA SER A 200 0.12 -0.96 3.65
C SER A 200 1.17 -1.73 4.41
N ASP A 201 0.77 -2.31 5.52
CA ASP A 201 1.56 -3.31 6.26
C ASP A 201 0.63 -4.38 6.84
N GLU A 202 1.14 -5.60 6.94
CA GLU A 202 0.45 -6.71 7.59
C GLU A 202 1.04 -7.00 8.98
N ASN A 203 0.20 -7.39 9.91
CA ASN A 203 0.64 -7.90 11.20
C ASN A 203 0.99 -9.38 11.07
N SER A 204 2.24 -9.70 10.80
CA SER A 204 2.74 -11.07 10.75
C SER A 204 3.15 -11.59 12.13
N ASP A 205 3.10 -12.92 12.32
CA ASP A 205 3.49 -13.56 13.58
C ASP A 205 4.94 -13.26 13.95
N ILE A 206 5.83 -13.19 12.94
CA ILE A 206 7.25 -12.87 13.16
C ILE A 206 7.43 -11.45 13.69
N MET A 207 6.66 -10.47 13.20
CA MET A 207 6.72 -9.10 13.68
C MET A 207 6.15 -8.97 15.08
N THR A 208 5.03 -9.64 15.36
CA THR A 208 4.45 -9.70 16.72
C THR A 208 5.47 -10.27 17.72
N GLU A 209 6.15 -11.37 17.38
CA GLU A 209 7.16 -11.96 18.23
C GLU A 209 8.39 -11.05 18.40
N LEU A 210 8.88 -10.44 17.31
CA LEU A 210 10.04 -9.56 17.34
C LEU A 210 9.81 -8.33 18.21
N PHE A 211 8.75 -7.58 17.96
CA PHE A 211 8.45 -6.36 18.71
C PHE A 211 8.03 -6.65 20.16
N GLY A 212 7.36 -7.79 20.39
CA GLY A 212 7.10 -8.27 21.75
C GLY A 212 8.39 -8.54 22.53
N LYS A 213 9.37 -9.22 21.92
CA LYS A 213 10.69 -9.45 22.54
C LYS A 213 11.49 -8.17 22.77
N LEU A 214 11.33 -7.17 21.93
CA LEU A 214 11.95 -5.85 22.11
C LEU A 214 11.27 -5.02 23.19
N GLY A 215 10.11 -5.44 23.70
CA GLY A 215 9.35 -4.72 24.74
C GLY A 215 8.82 -3.36 24.27
N VAL A 216 8.55 -3.19 22.99
CA VAL A 216 8.05 -1.93 22.41
C VAL A 216 6.55 -1.99 22.06
N THR A 217 5.92 -3.12 22.23
CA THR A 217 4.47 -3.30 22.06
C THR A 217 3.73 -3.11 23.37
N SER A 218 2.53 -2.54 23.31
CA SER A 218 1.62 -2.42 24.46
C SER A 218 0.60 -3.56 24.46
N GLU A 219 0.25 -4.06 25.65
CA GLU A 219 -0.84 -5.03 25.86
C GLU A 219 -2.21 -4.37 25.91
N SER A 220 -2.26 -3.05 25.96
CA SER A 220 -3.49 -2.27 26.04
C SER A 220 -3.60 -1.30 24.88
N VAL A 221 -4.82 -0.82 24.64
CA VAL A 221 -5.07 0.23 23.65
C VAL A 221 -4.23 1.47 24.00
N VAL A 222 -3.52 1.98 23.00
CA VAL A 222 -2.70 3.17 23.14
C VAL A 222 -3.42 4.38 22.55
N THR A 223 -3.27 5.52 23.23
CA THR A 223 -3.75 6.80 22.72
C THR A 223 -2.57 7.53 22.08
N PRO A 224 -2.64 7.86 20.79
CA PRO A 224 -1.56 8.59 20.12
C PRO A 224 -1.15 9.85 20.88
N PHE A 225 0.15 10.08 21.01
CA PHE A 225 0.75 11.24 21.68
C PHE A 225 0.47 11.38 23.19
N ALA A 226 -0.11 10.37 23.84
CA ALA A 226 -0.45 10.45 25.27
C ALA A 226 0.64 9.89 26.22
N GLY A 227 1.86 9.61 25.71
CA GLY A 227 2.97 9.10 26.51
C GLY A 227 2.79 7.65 26.95
N ASN A 228 2.34 6.79 26.05
CA ASN A 228 2.11 5.38 26.33
C ASN A 228 3.39 4.54 26.23
N ASP A 229 3.34 3.38 26.86
CA ASP A 229 4.44 2.42 26.91
C ASP A 229 4.40 1.46 25.72
N GLY A 230 4.55 1.99 24.50
CA GLY A 230 4.62 1.17 23.29
C GLY A 230 3.52 1.44 22.26
N PHE A 231 3.38 0.54 21.29
CA PHE A 231 2.37 0.60 20.23
C PHE A 231 1.70 -0.76 20.04
N VAL A 232 0.57 -0.77 19.35
CA VAL A 232 -0.17 -1.98 18.98
C VAL A 232 0.03 -2.26 17.50
N LEU A 233 0.54 -3.46 17.18
CA LEU A 233 0.66 -3.91 15.80
C LEU A 233 -0.72 -4.29 15.26
N SER A 234 -1.01 -3.89 14.04
CA SER A 234 -2.22 -4.28 13.33
C SER A 234 -1.99 -4.35 11.83
N ASP A 235 -2.84 -5.09 11.14
CA ASP A 235 -2.97 -4.93 9.69
C ASP A 235 -3.48 -3.54 9.37
N GLY A 236 -3.09 -3.00 8.23
CA GLY A 236 -3.64 -1.76 7.75
C GLY A 236 -3.23 -1.46 6.32
N SER A 237 -4.17 -0.93 5.56
CA SER A 237 -3.91 -0.37 4.24
C SER A 237 -4.76 0.87 4.04
N ALA A 238 -4.12 1.94 3.57
CA ALA A 238 -4.78 3.15 3.15
C ALA A 238 -4.24 3.59 1.79
N SER A 239 -5.13 3.97 0.91
CA SER A 239 -4.81 4.41 -0.45
C SER A 239 -5.49 5.73 -0.74
N VAL A 240 -4.79 6.61 -1.44
CA VAL A 240 -5.33 7.89 -1.90
C VAL A 240 -5.05 8.07 -3.38
N LEU A 241 -6.05 8.51 -4.13
CA LEU A 241 -5.86 8.99 -5.50
C LEU A 241 -5.56 10.47 -5.46
N ILE A 242 -4.47 10.88 -6.10
CA ILE A 242 -4.00 12.27 -6.15
C ILE A 242 -4.00 12.72 -7.61
N GLU A 243 -4.59 13.86 -7.87
CA GLU A 243 -4.70 14.48 -9.20
C GLU A 243 -4.43 15.98 -9.12
N ASP A 244 -4.24 16.62 -10.28
CA ASP A 244 -4.31 18.08 -10.36
C ASP A 244 -5.76 18.55 -10.14
N GLU A 245 -5.95 19.67 -9.45
CA GLU A 245 -7.26 20.30 -9.30
C GLU A 245 -7.83 20.67 -10.68
N LYS A 246 -9.10 20.27 -10.93
CA LYS A 246 -9.79 20.48 -12.23
C LYS A 246 -10.20 21.91 -12.45
#